data_1fbbe8c3ef45228a5270977932ca98ee
#
_entry.id   1fbbe8c3ef45228a5270977932ca98ee
#
_cell.length_a   1.000
_cell.length_b   1.000
_cell.length_c   1.000
_cell.angle_alpha   90.00
_cell.angle_beta   90.00
_cell.angle_gamma   90.00
#
_symmetry.space_group_name_H-M   'P 1'
#
loop_
_entity.id
_entity.type
_entity.pdbx_description
1 polymer ?
#
loop_
_entity_poly.entity_id
_entity_poly.type
_entity_poly.pdbx_seq_one_letter_code
_entity_poly.pdbx_strand_id
1 'polypeptide(L)' 'MKVSDILRVKGNTLYTVTPDEPLAVALSVMAEKDIGSLVVMELGDLVGMLTFREVIQATVRNGGSVGAMRVRSAMDDHPL' A
#
# COMPACT_ATOMS: atom_id res chain seq x y z
N MET A 1 -7.63 4.53 24.12
CA MET A 1 -7.25 5.20 22.87
C MET A 1 -7.73 4.37 21.68
N LYS A 2 -8.34 5.01 20.74
CA LYS A 2 -8.82 4.30 19.54
C LYS A 2 -7.74 4.25 18.50
N VAL A 3 -7.83 3.25 17.60
CA VAL A 3 -6.89 3.13 16.50
C VAL A 3 -6.88 4.41 15.66
N SER A 4 -8.03 5.01 15.43
CA SER A 4 -8.12 6.25 14.67
C SER A 4 -7.36 7.40 15.33
N ASP A 5 -7.28 7.40 16.65
CA ASP A 5 -6.52 8.43 17.37
C ASP A 5 -5.02 8.25 17.18
N ILE A 6 -4.57 6.99 17.13
CA ILE A 6 -3.17 6.70 16.87
C ILE A 6 -2.78 7.15 15.46
N LEU A 7 -3.63 6.89 14.50
CA LEU A 7 -3.37 7.31 13.12
C LEU A 7 -3.34 8.84 13.01
N ARG A 8 -4.19 9.51 13.76
CA ARG A 8 -4.26 10.97 13.74
C ARG A 8 -3.04 11.63 14.38
N VAL A 9 -2.47 10.98 15.37
CA VAL A 9 -1.29 11.51 16.05
C VAL A 9 -0.14 11.77 15.07
N LYS A 10 -0.09 10.98 14.01
CA LYS A 10 0.92 11.16 12.98
C LYS A 10 0.54 12.22 11.95
N GLY A 11 -0.59 12.87 12.13
CA GLY A 11 -1.05 13.88 11.21
C GLY A 11 -1.55 13.29 9.89
N ASN A 12 -1.76 11.98 9.85
CA ASN A 12 -2.13 11.30 8.63
C ASN A 12 -3.55 10.75 8.69
N THR A 13 -4.22 10.85 7.56
CA THR A 13 -5.43 10.09 7.31
C THR A 13 -5.01 8.69 6.89
N LEU A 14 -5.90 7.73 7.09
CA LEU A 14 -5.67 6.39 6.57
C LEU A 14 -5.90 6.42 5.07
N TYR A 15 -4.87 6.09 4.31
CA TYR A 15 -4.96 6.05 2.85
C TYR A 15 -5.14 4.62 2.39
N THR A 16 -6.01 4.43 1.41
CA THR A 16 -6.32 3.11 0.87
C THR A 16 -6.11 3.08 -0.62
N VAL A 17 -5.88 1.88 -1.14
CA VAL A 17 -5.82 1.63 -2.58
C VAL A 17 -6.59 0.36 -2.84
N THR A 18 -6.96 0.14 -4.10
CA THR A 18 -7.59 -1.12 -4.51
C THR A 18 -6.53 -2.07 -5.08
N PRO A 19 -6.79 -3.40 -5.03
CA PRO A 19 -5.82 -4.36 -5.54
C PRO A 19 -5.52 -4.21 -7.03
N ASP A 20 -6.46 -3.69 -7.79
CA ASP A 20 -6.31 -3.60 -9.24
C ASP A 20 -5.70 -2.29 -9.72
N GLU A 21 -5.42 -1.36 -8.81
CA GLU A 21 -4.71 -0.15 -9.19
C GLU A 21 -3.28 -0.46 -9.59
N PRO A 22 -2.73 0.29 -10.55
CA PRO A 22 -1.32 0.14 -10.89
C PRO A 22 -0.44 0.41 -9.67
N LEU A 23 0.58 -0.40 -9.49
CA LEU A 23 1.50 -0.22 -8.36
C LEU A 23 2.15 1.16 -8.40
N ALA A 24 2.43 1.68 -9.59
CA ALA A 24 3.01 3.00 -9.74
C ALA A 24 2.13 4.10 -9.11
N VAL A 25 0.81 3.95 -9.20
CA VAL A 25 -0.13 4.90 -8.59
C VAL A 25 -0.01 4.84 -7.07
N ALA A 26 0.07 3.64 -6.52
CA ALA A 26 0.24 3.47 -5.07
C ALA A 26 1.55 4.10 -4.60
N LEU A 27 2.63 3.93 -5.36
CA LEU A 27 3.91 4.55 -5.03
C LEU A 27 3.82 6.07 -5.04
N SER A 28 3.10 6.63 -6.00
CA SER A 28 2.91 8.07 -6.08
C SER A 28 2.19 8.60 -4.83
N VAL A 29 1.18 7.87 -4.37
CA VAL A 29 0.47 8.24 -3.14
C VAL A 29 1.41 8.20 -1.95
N MET A 30 2.19 7.14 -1.83
CA MET A 30 3.14 7.01 -0.72
C MET A 30 4.14 8.15 -0.70
N ALA A 31 4.68 8.50 -1.86
CA ALA A 31 5.66 9.58 -1.98
C ALA A 31 5.03 10.94 -1.70
N GLU A 32 3.86 11.19 -2.29
CA GLU A 32 3.19 12.48 -2.15
C GLU A 32 2.73 12.74 -0.72
N LYS A 33 2.25 11.70 -0.04
CA LYS A 33 1.74 11.83 1.32
C LYS A 33 2.80 11.53 2.38
N ASP A 34 4.00 11.15 1.95
CA ASP A 34 5.11 10.82 2.85
C ASP A 34 4.71 9.74 3.85
N ILE A 35 4.15 8.66 3.34
CA ILE A 35 3.72 7.52 4.15
C ILE A 35 4.38 6.25 3.65
N GLY A 36 4.63 5.31 4.56
CA GLY A 36 5.32 4.07 4.24
C GLY A 36 4.44 2.87 4.07
N SER A 37 3.12 3.05 4.18
CA SER A 37 2.20 1.93 4.07
C SER A 37 0.84 2.40 3.59
N LEU A 38 0.14 1.48 2.91
CA LEU A 38 -1.23 1.69 2.45
C LEU A 38 -2.04 0.47 2.81
N VAL A 39 -3.31 0.70 3.11
CA VAL A 39 -4.26 -0.39 3.31
C VAL A 39 -4.88 -0.71 1.95
N VAL A 40 -4.94 -1.99 1.62
CA VAL A 40 -5.56 -2.44 0.37
C VAL A 40 -6.97 -2.90 0.68
N MET A 41 -7.94 -2.22 0.08
CA MET A 41 -9.37 -2.49 0.31
C MET A 41 -10.03 -2.90 -0.99
N GLU A 42 -10.96 -3.84 -0.90
CA GLU A 42 -11.74 -4.27 -2.04
C GLU A 42 -13.18 -4.48 -1.58
N LEU A 43 -14.11 -3.78 -2.20
CA LEU A 43 -15.54 -3.90 -1.90
C LEU A 43 -15.84 -3.71 -0.40
N GLY A 44 -15.12 -2.80 0.23
CA GLY A 44 -15.33 -2.50 1.64
C GLY A 44 -14.58 -3.41 2.59
N ASP A 45 -13.85 -4.40 2.09
CA ASP A 45 -13.11 -5.35 2.92
C ASP A 45 -11.61 -5.09 2.85
N LEU A 46 -10.94 -5.26 3.97
CA LEU A 46 -9.49 -5.23 4.02
C LEU A 46 -8.96 -6.52 3.39
N VAL A 47 -8.24 -6.40 2.29
CA VAL A 47 -7.70 -7.58 1.60
C VAL A 47 -6.18 -7.67 1.67
N GLY A 48 -5.50 -6.62 2.12
CA GLY A 48 -4.06 -6.69 2.26
C GLY A 48 -3.46 -5.38 2.72
N MET A 49 -2.14 -5.39 2.80
CA MET A 49 -1.34 -4.21 3.13
C MET A 49 -0.23 -4.06 2.12
N LEU A 50 0.12 -2.81 1.84
CA LEU A 50 1.23 -2.51 0.94
C LEU A 50 2.19 -1.60 1.69
N THR A 51 3.40 -2.09 1.94
CA THR A 51 4.45 -1.30 2.58
C THR A 51 5.62 -1.14 1.61
N PHE A 52 6.55 -0.26 1.94
CA PHE A 52 7.76 -0.11 1.13
C PHE A 52 8.48 -1.45 0.97
N ARG A 53 8.45 -2.29 1.99
CA ARG A 53 9.08 -3.61 1.93
C ARG A 53 8.49 -4.45 0.79
N GLU A 54 7.15 -4.55 0.72
CA GLU A 54 6.48 -5.30 -0.32
C GLU A 54 6.75 -4.70 -1.71
N VAL A 55 6.80 -3.38 -1.79
CA VAL A 55 7.10 -2.70 -3.05
C VAL A 55 8.52 -3.02 -3.50
N ILE A 56 9.48 -2.95 -2.59
CA ILE A 56 10.88 -3.25 -2.93
C ILE A 56 11.01 -4.70 -3.39
N GLN A 57 10.41 -5.63 -2.66
CA GLN A 57 10.47 -7.04 -3.02
C GLN A 57 9.86 -7.30 -4.40
N ALA A 58 8.71 -6.68 -4.66
CA ALA A 58 8.04 -6.84 -5.96
C ALA A 58 8.88 -6.24 -7.08
N THR A 59 9.49 -5.11 -6.86
CA THR A 59 10.33 -4.44 -7.85
C THR A 59 11.54 -5.32 -8.19
N VAL A 60 12.17 -5.90 -7.19
CA VAL A 60 13.32 -6.77 -7.42
C VAL A 60 12.90 -8.00 -8.22
N ARG A 61 11.77 -8.61 -7.88
CA ARG A 61 11.26 -9.77 -8.63
C ARG A 61 10.95 -9.41 -10.08
N ASN A 62 10.62 -8.16 -10.35
CA ASN A 62 10.26 -7.70 -11.68
C ASN A 62 11.45 -7.07 -12.42
N GLY A 63 12.65 -7.48 -12.08
CA GLY A 63 13.85 -7.06 -12.81
C GLY A 63 14.33 -5.65 -12.50
N GLY A 64 13.87 -5.07 -11.41
CA GLY A 64 14.32 -3.74 -10.99
C GLY A 64 13.39 -2.60 -11.35
N SER A 65 12.19 -2.90 -11.84
CA SER A 65 11.22 -1.86 -12.17
C SER A 65 9.83 -2.27 -11.70
N VAL A 66 8.97 -1.27 -11.52
CA VAL A 66 7.57 -1.50 -11.18
C VAL A 66 6.80 -2.02 -12.39
N GLY A 67 7.14 -1.51 -13.57
CA GLY A 67 6.50 -1.95 -14.81
C GLY A 67 5.00 -1.75 -14.77
N ALA A 68 4.28 -2.76 -15.26
CA ALA A 68 2.83 -2.75 -15.32
C ALA A 68 2.20 -3.52 -14.14
N MET A 69 2.96 -3.78 -13.08
CA MET A 69 2.43 -4.50 -11.94
C MET A 69 1.29 -3.74 -11.27
N ARG A 70 0.36 -4.50 -10.72
CA ARG A 70 -0.73 -3.97 -9.93
C ARG A 70 -0.44 -4.18 -8.45
N VAL A 71 -1.15 -3.44 -7.61
CA VAL A 71 -1.04 -3.57 -6.16
C VAL A 71 -1.20 -5.03 -5.74
N ARG A 72 -2.14 -5.73 -6.35
CA ARG A 72 -2.41 -7.15 -6.06
C ARG A 72 -1.15 -8.02 -6.12
N SER A 73 -0.24 -7.71 -7.04
CA SER A 73 0.97 -8.50 -7.23
C SER A 73 2.03 -8.27 -6.16
N ALA A 74 1.94 -7.14 -5.46
CA ALA A 74 2.94 -6.73 -4.48
C ALA A 74 2.46 -6.84 -3.05
N MET A 75 1.19 -6.63 -2.81
CA MET A 75 0.64 -6.54 -1.45
C MET A 75 0.83 -7.82 -0.65
N ASP A 76 0.89 -7.64 0.67
CA ASP A 76 0.82 -8.75 1.61
C ASP A 76 -0.66 -9.03 1.87
N ASP A 77 -1.13 -10.19 1.44
CA ASP A 77 -2.54 -10.58 1.62
C ASP A 77 -2.76 -11.39 2.88
N HIS A 78 -1.74 -11.51 3.72
CA HIS A 78 -1.84 -12.14 5.03
C HIS A 78 -1.32 -11.16 6.09
N PRO A 79 -2.01 -10.01 6.25
CA PRO A 79 -1.47 -8.93 7.08
C PRO A 79 -1.48 -9.22 8.59
N LEU A 80 -2.06 -10.31 9.02
CA LEU A 80 -2.09 -10.67 10.44
C LEU A 80 -1.49 -12.03 10.69
#